data_4d29cd61c8c1179f8ad4f66cb6f521a7
#
_entry.id   4d29cd61c8c1179f8ad4f66cb6f521a7
#
_cell.length_a   1.000
_cell.length_b   1.000
_cell.length_c   1.000
_cell.angle_alpha   90.00
_cell.angle_beta   90.00
_cell.angle_gamma   90.00
#
_symmetry.space_group_name_H-M   'P 1'
#
loop_
_entity.id
_entity.type
_entity.pdbx_description
1 polymer ?
#
loop_
_entity_poly.entity_id
_entity_poly.type
_entity_poly.pdbx_seq_one_letter_code
_entity_poly.pdbx_strand_id
1 'polypeptide(L)'
;MKIHIIGGVNERAVKLVTDEVIGRGHDVTEIGGCDVALAPLLRQSITDEFIAQSKNGVLIFHPSLLPTRRGANAIKWAYHHGDNIAGVTWFWAVEKMDAGDICAQEAFPLDKSLTPREHYDSKVLPALMRTIRTALTEFEAGYFRRVPQVHENSTFDFKQFM
;
A
#
# COMPACT_ATOMS: atom_id res chain seq x y z
N MET A 1 -13.65 14.51 0.98
CA MET A 1 -14.00 13.15 1.44
C MET A 1 -13.65 13.00 2.91
N LYS A 2 -14.30 12.04 3.55
CA LYS A 2 -13.94 11.56 4.89
C LYS A 2 -13.01 10.38 4.75
N ILE A 3 -11.79 10.48 5.23
CA ILE A 3 -10.75 9.46 5.06
C ILE A 3 -10.27 8.99 6.43
N HIS A 4 -10.25 7.69 6.64
CA HIS A 4 -9.66 7.10 7.83
C HIS A 4 -8.23 6.68 7.54
N ILE A 5 -7.29 6.98 8.43
CA ILE A 5 -5.88 6.58 8.29
C ILE A 5 -5.58 5.51 9.32
N ILE A 6 -5.07 4.37 8.85
CA ILE A 6 -4.67 3.23 9.68
C ILE A 6 -3.16 3.27 9.86
N GLY A 7 -2.68 3.20 11.09
CA GLY A 7 -1.26 3.12 11.42
C GLY A 7 -0.87 4.02 12.58
N GLY A 8 0.36 3.89 13.02
CA GLY A 8 0.90 4.70 14.13
C GLY A 8 1.25 6.11 13.68
N VAL A 9 0.81 7.10 14.44
CA VAL A 9 1.01 8.53 14.11
C VAL A 9 2.49 8.94 14.01
N ASN A 10 3.38 8.19 14.63
CA ASN A 10 4.82 8.44 14.60
C ASN A 10 5.52 7.78 13.40
N GLU A 11 4.82 6.98 12.63
CA GLU A 11 5.39 6.32 11.47
C GLU A 11 5.44 7.29 10.28
N ARG A 12 6.61 7.37 9.65
CA ARG A 12 6.86 8.34 8.59
C ARG A 12 5.88 8.24 7.42
N ALA A 13 5.60 7.03 6.95
CA ALA A 13 4.66 6.82 5.85
C ALA A 13 3.25 7.29 6.22
N VAL A 14 2.81 6.99 7.43
CA VAL A 14 1.49 7.41 7.93
C VAL A 14 1.40 8.92 8.00
N LYS A 15 2.44 9.57 8.54
CA LYS A 15 2.48 11.04 8.63
C LYS A 15 2.43 11.69 7.25
N LEU A 16 3.23 11.21 6.30
CA LEU A 16 3.27 11.76 4.94
C LEU A 16 1.91 11.66 4.24
N VAL A 17 1.26 10.51 4.34
CA VAL A 17 -0.07 10.31 3.73
C VAL A 17 -1.12 11.16 4.42
N THR A 18 -1.09 11.24 5.75
CA THR A 18 -2.02 12.08 6.52
C THR A 18 -1.89 13.55 6.12
N ASP A 19 -0.67 14.06 6.02
CA ASP A 19 -0.40 15.44 5.60
C ASP A 19 -0.91 15.71 4.17
N GLU A 20 -0.76 14.76 3.26
CA GLU A 20 -1.28 14.87 1.88
C GLU A 20 -2.81 14.93 1.87
N VAL A 21 -3.46 14.05 2.63
CA VAL A 21 -4.93 14.00 2.74
C VAL A 21 -5.48 15.34 3.28
N ILE A 22 -4.89 15.84 4.36
CA ILE A 22 -5.30 17.11 4.96
C ILE A 22 -5.00 18.27 3.99
N GLY A 23 -3.84 18.28 3.37
CA GLY A 23 -3.45 19.31 2.41
C GLY A 23 -4.36 19.42 1.20
N ARG A 24 -5.05 18.32 0.83
CA ARG A 24 -6.06 18.30 -0.24
C ARG A 24 -7.45 18.74 0.23
N GLY A 25 -7.62 19.08 1.51
CA GLY A 25 -8.90 19.52 2.06
C GLY A 25 -9.84 18.40 2.47
N HIS A 26 -9.33 17.18 2.63
CA HIS A 26 -10.14 16.06 3.13
C HIS A 26 -10.12 16.01 4.65
N ASP A 27 -11.15 15.40 5.24
CA ASP A 27 -11.28 15.22 6.67
C ASP A 27 -10.73 13.85 7.08
N VAL A 28 -9.81 13.84 8.05
CA VAL A 28 -9.36 12.59 8.67
C VAL A 28 -10.36 12.23 9.78
N THR A 29 -10.97 11.06 9.66
CA THR A 29 -12.09 10.64 10.52
C THR A 29 -11.89 9.24 11.09
N GLU A 30 -12.80 8.83 11.97
CA GLU A 30 -12.94 7.42 12.37
C GLU A 30 -13.33 6.57 11.17
N ILE A 31 -13.14 5.24 11.28
CA ILE A 31 -13.45 4.30 10.19
C ILE A 31 -14.93 4.26 9.84
N GLY A 32 -15.81 4.33 10.85
CA GLY A 32 -17.25 4.18 10.65
C GLY A 32 -17.84 5.28 9.77
N GLY A 33 -18.30 4.89 8.57
CA GLY A 33 -18.90 5.81 7.61
C GLY A 33 -17.93 6.69 6.85
N CYS A 34 -16.62 6.41 6.90
CA CYS A 34 -15.66 7.10 6.06
C CYS A 34 -15.84 6.71 4.58
N ASP A 35 -15.39 7.56 3.68
CA ASP A 35 -15.48 7.28 2.24
C ASP A 35 -14.46 6.23 1.80
N VAL A 36 -13.25 6.28 2.38
CA VAL A 36 -12.18 5.31 2.13
C VAL A 36 -11.24 5.30 3.33
N ALA A 37 -10.66 4.14 3.63
CA ALA A 37 -9.60 4.02 4.62
C ALA A 37 -8.26 3.72 3.93
N LEU A 38 -7.18 4.31 4.42
CA LEU A 38 -5.83 4.16 3.88
C LEU A 38 -4.92 3.55 4.94
N ALA A 39 -4.18 2.52 4.57
CA ALA A 39 -3.20 1.87 5.43
C ALA A 39 -1.80 1.97 4.79
N PRO A 40 -1.07 3.08 5.02
CA PRO A 40 0.29 3.26 4.48
C PRO A 40 1.29 2.25 5.03
N LEU A 41 1.02 1.73 6.22
CA LEU A 41 1.81 0.69 6.85
C LEU A 41 0.88 -0.16 7.72
N LEU A 42 0.63 -1.39 7.28
CA LEU A 42 -0.25 -2.32 7.98
C LEU A 42 0.59 -3.42 8.63
N ARG A 43 0.50 -3.56 9.95
CA ARG A 43 1.27 -4.55 10.72
C ARG A 43 0.45 -5.75 11.17
N GLN A 44 -0.86 -5.70 10.99
CA GLN A 44 -1.78 -6.74 11.44
C GLN A 44 -2.88 -6.97 10.41
N SER A 45 -3.47 -8.15 10.45
CA SER A 45 -4.61 -8.47 9.61
C SER A 45 -5.82 -7.62 9.97
N ILE A 46 -6.63 -7.29 8.98
CA ILE A 46 -7.92 -6.63 9.18
C ILE A 46 -9.04 -7.57 8.78
N THR A 47 -10.17 -7.46 9.49
CA THR A 47 -11.32 -8.34 9.28
C THR A 47 -12.26 -7.77 8.21
N ASP A 48 -13.10 -8.63 7.64
CA ASP A 48 -14.14 -8.21 6.71
C ASP A 48 -15.11 -7.20 7.36
N GLU A 49 -15.40 -7.37 8.65
CA GLU A 49 -16.24 -6.44 9.43
C GLU A 49 -15.59 -5.05 9.51
N PHE A 50 -14.28 -5.00 9.68
CA PHE A 50 -13.54 -3.73 9.69
C PHE A 50 -13.60 -3.06 8.32
N ILE A 51 -13.34 -3.82 7.25
CA ILE A 51 -13.38 -3.33 5.87
C ILE A 51 -14.76 -2.75 5.54
N ALA A 52 -15.81 -3.44 5.96
CA ALA A 52 -17.20 -3.04 5.68
C ALA A 52 -17.62 -1.70 6.31
N GLN A 53 -16.87 -1.18 7.28
CA GLN A 53 -17.14 0.11 7.89
C GLN A 53 -16.82 1.30 6.97
N SER A 54 -15.99 1.09 5.95
CA SER A 54 -15.66 2.09 4.94
C SER A 54 -16.52 1.90 3.69
N LYS A 55 -17.04 2.98 3.13
CA LYS A 55 -17.91 2.92 1.94
C LYS A 55 -17.24 2.26 0.75
N ASN A 56 -15.98 2.58 0.50
CA ASN A 56 -15.24 2.06 -0.64
C ASN A 56 -14.15 1.05 -0.24
N GLY A 57 -14.09 0.67 1.03
CA GLY A 57 -13.14 -0.33 1.52
C GLY A 57 -11.86 0.29 2.08
N VAL A 58 -10.84 -0.56 2.22
CA VAL A 58 -9.55 -0.21 2.79
C VAL A 58 -8.47 -0.41 1.75
N LEU A 59 -7.69 0.64 1.51
CA LEU A 59 -6.57 0.63 0.58
C LEU A 59 -5.27 0.44 1.37
N ILE A 60 -4.54 -0.62 1.06
CA ILE A 60 -3.31 -1.01 1.76
C ILE A 60 -2.11 -0.78 0.83
N PHE A 61 -1.04 -0.24 1.41
CA PHE A 61 0.26 -0.13 0.73
C PHE A 61 1.10 -1.39 0.94
N HIS A 62 1.68 -1.89 -0.16
CA HIS A 62 2.63 -3.00 -0.14
C HIS A 62 3.87 -2.67 -0.98
N PRO A 63 5.10 -2.83 -0.43
CA PRO A 63 6.32 -2.41 -1.11
C PRO A 63 6.85 -3.47 -2.09
N SER A 64 6.01 -3.92 -3.00
CA SER A 64 6.37 -4.78 -4.12
C SER A 64 5.45 -4.55 -5.31
N LEU A 65 5.79 -5.13 -6.44
CA LEU A 65 4.92 -5.22 -7.61
C LEU A 65 4.00 -6.43 -7.45
N LEU A 66 2.88 -6.26 -6.73
CA LEU A 66 1.91 -7.35 -6.61
C LEU A 66 1.43 -7.81 -8.01
N PRO A 67 1.25 -9.10 -8.24
CA PRO A 67 1.18 -10.21 -7.27
C PRO A 67 2.53 -10.81 -6.85
N THR A 68 3.67 -10.24 -7.23
CA THR A 68 4.97 -10.74 -6.79
C THR A 68 5.32 -10.24 -5.38
N ARG A 69 6.04 -11.05 -4.64
CA ARG A 69 6.51 -10.73 -3.28
C ARG A 69 5.37 -10.37 -2.32
N ARG A 70 4.31 -11.17 -2.30
CA ARG A 70 3.27 -11.09 -1.25
C ARG A 70 3.89 -11.47 0.10
N GLY A 71 3.30 -10.98 1.18
CA GLY A 71 3.72 -11.31 2.53
C GLY A 71 4.69 -10.30 3.14
N ALA A 72 5.16 -10.59 4.36
CA ALA A 72 6.01 -9.70 5.12
C ALA A 72 7.43 -9.61 4.54
N ASN A 73 8.12 -8.48 4.81
CA ASN A 73 9.51 -8.26 4.42
C ASN A 73 9.77 -8.27 2.90
N ALA A 74 8.83 -7.82 2.10
CA ALA A 74 8.91 -7.86 0.64
C ALA A 74 10.21 -7.26 0.08
N ILE A 75 10.67 -6.14 0.62
CA ILE A 75 11.92 -5.49 0.17
C ILE A 75 13.12 -6.41 0.45
N LYS A 76 13.23 -6.95 1.66
CA LYS A 76 14.34 -7.85 2.02
C LYS A 76 14.33 -9.11 1.15
N TRP A 77 13.16 -9.65 0.87
CA TRP A 77 13.02 -10.81 -0.03
C TRP A 77 13.43 -10.48 -1.46
N ALA A 78 13.11 -9.28 -1.96
CA ALA A 78 13.55 -8.84 -3.29
C ALA A 78 15.08 -8.82 -3.38
N TYR A 79 15.76 -8.29 -2.36
CA TYR A 79 17.22 -8.34 -2.29
C TYR A 79 17.76 -9.76 -2.18
N HIS A 80 17.14 -10.59 -1.35
CA HIS A 80 17.56 -11.99 -1.15
C HIS A 80 17.48 -12.80 -2.45
N HIS A 81 16.42 -12.63 -3.23
CA HIS A 81 16.25 -13.32 -4.51
C HIS A 81 17.02 -12.68 -5.68
N GLY A 82 17.63 -11.53 -5.46
CA GLY A 82 18.35 -10.82 -6.50
C GLY A 82 17.47 -10.25 -7.59
N ASP A 83 16.29 -9.79 -7.24
CA ASP A 83 15.35 -9.19 -8.20
C ASP A 83 15.99 -7.99 -8.90
N ASN A 84 15.69 -7.78 -10.18
CA ASN A 84 16.16 -6.63 -10.94
C ASN A 84 15.14 -5.49 -10.93
N ILE A 85 13.88 -5.81 -10.76
CA ILE A 85 12.78 -4.85 -10.73
C ILE A 85 12.11 -4.92 -9.37
N ALA A 86 11.84 -3.75 -8.82
CA ALA A 86 11.07 -3.56 -7.61
C ALA A 86 9.85 -2.69 -7.92
N GLY A 87 9.08 -2.38 -6.92
CA GLY A 87 7.97 -1.47 -7.08
C GLY A 87 7.13 -1.35 -5.83
N VAL A 88 6.03 -0.66 -6.00
CA VAL A 88 5.06 -0.40 -4.93
C VAL A 88 3.65 -0.62 -5.47
N THR A 89 2.75 -1.03 -4.59
CA THR A 89 1.35 -1.25 -4.95
C THR A 89 0.45 -0.75 -3.82
N TRP A 90 -0.58 0.02 -4.18
CA TRP A 90 -1.74 0.22 -3.33
C TRP A 90 -2.84 -0.71 -3.82
N PHE A 91 -3.35 -1.55 -2.93
CA PHE A 91 -4.38 -2.55 -3.27
C PHE A 91 -5.52 -2.53 -2.27
N TRP A 92 -6.69 -2.96 -2.73
CA TRP A 92 -7.89 -3.04 -1.90
C TRP A 92 -7.83 -4.29 -1.01
N ALA A 93 -8.07 -4.10 0.28
CA ALA A 93 -8.05 -5.19 1.24
C ALA A 93 -9.13 -6.22 0.95
N VAL A 94 -8.73 -7.49 1.01
CA VAL A 94 -9.62 -8.65 1.01
C VAL A 94 -9.13 -9.61 2.09
N GLU A 95 -9.88 -10.66 2.39
CA GLU A 95 -9.52 -11.63 3.42
C GLU A 95 -8.15 -12.27 3.15
N LYS A 96 -7.88 -12.64 1.90
CA LYS A 96 -6.59 -13.23 1.52
C LYS A 96 -5.50 -12.15 1.49
N MET A 97 -4.41 -12.41 2.22
CA MET A 97 -3.29 -11.47 2.32
C MET A 97 -2.74 -11.05 0.95
N ASP A 98 -2.60 -9.73 0.77
CA ASP A 98 -1.98 -9.09 -0.41
C ASP A 98 -2.60 -9.50 -1.76
N ALA A 99 -3.83 -9.99 -1.76
CA ALA A 99 -4.46 -10.56 -2.95
C ALA A 99 -5.57 -9.70 -3.57
N GLY A 100 -5.90 -8.57 -2.97
CA GLY A 100 -6.97 -7.69 -3.46
C GLY A 100 -6.60 -6.95 -4.75
N ASP A 101 -7.62 -6.34 -5.35
CA ASP A 101 -7.46 -5.60 -6.60
C ASP A 101 -6.47 -4.44 -6.47
N ILE A 102 -5.70 -4.21 -7.52
CA ILE A 102 -4.72 -3.13 -7.58
C ILE A 102 -5.44 -1.80 -7.87
N CYS A 103 -5.11 -0.78 -7.06
CA CYS A 103 -5.59 0.58 -7.27
C CYS A 103 -4.54 1.44 -7.99
N ALA A 104 -3.30 1.42 -7.49
CA ALA A 104 -2.18 2.17 -8.08
C ALA A 104 -0.90 1.38 -7.89
N GLN A 105 0.01 1.47 -8.86
CA GLN A 105 1.23 0.69 -8.88
C GLN A 105 2.31 1.43 -9.65
N GLU A 106 3.56 1.30 -9.20
CA GLU A 106 4.70 1.87 -9.90
C GLU A 106 5.88 0.89 -9.84
N ALA A 107 6.53 0.67 -10.98
CA ALA A 107 7.73 -0.15 -11.10
C ALA A 107 8.97 0.72 -11.19
N PHE A 108 10.07 0.25 -10.62
CA PHE A 108 11.39 0.88 -10.76
C PHE A 108 12.50 -0.16 -10.59
N PRO A 109 13.72 0.10 -11.09
CA PRO A 109 14.84 -0.84 -10.89
C PRO A 109 15.17 -1.00 -9.40
N LEU A 110 15.52 -2.24 -9.00
CA LEU A 110 16.07 -2.50 -7.68
C LEU A 110 17.54 -2.11 -7.67
N ASP A 111 17.89 -1.05 -6.94
CA ASP A 111 19.26 -0.57 -6.82
C ASP A 111 20.00 -1.40 -5.77
N LYS A 112 20.85 -2.32 -6.24
CA LYS A 112 21.59 -3.24 -5.36
C LYS A 112 22.79 -2.56 -4.67
N SER A 113 23.11 -1.32 -5.02
CA SER A 113 24.10 -0.52 -4.30
C SER A 113 23.57 0.05 -2.99
N LEU A 114 22.24 0.07 -2.81
CA LEU A 114 21.57 0.53 -1.61
C LEU A 114 21.26 -0.63 -0.67
N THR A 115 21.27 -0.35 0.63
CA THR A 115 20.71 -1.29 1.62
C THR A 115 19.19 -1.30 1.48
N PRO A 116 18.48 -2.36 2.00
CA PRO A 116 17.01 -2.35 2.02
C PRO A 116 16.42 -1.10 2.69
N ARG A 117 17.03 -0.59 3.75
CA ARG A 117 16.60 0.63 4.43
C ARG A 117 16.77 1.87 3.57
N GLU A 118 17.94 2.02 2.93
CA GLU A 118 18.19 3.13 2.01
C GLU A 118 17.27 3.09 0.81
N HIS A 119 16.99 1.89 0.29
CA HIS A 119 16.03 1.68 -0.80
C HIS A 119 14.62 2.12 -0.39
N TYR A 120 14.18 1.73 0.81
CA TYR A 120 12.89 2.17 1.34
C TYR A 120 12.81 3.70 1.42
N ASP A 121 13.80 4.33 2.02
CA ASP A 121 13.79 5.78 2.23
C ASP A 121 13.88 6.58 0.92
N SER A 122 14.69 6.13 -0.05
CA SER A 122 14.98 6.89 -1.26
C SER A 122 14.13 6.54 -2.47
N LYS A 123 13.57 5.32 -2.53
CA LYS A 123 12.79 4.82 -3.68
C LYS A 123 11.35 4.50 -3.33
N VAL A 124 11.14 3.74 -2.25
CA VAL A 124 9.81 3.25 -1.89
C VAL A 124 8.93 4.36 -1.35
N LEU A 125 9.38 5.14 -0.39
CA LEU A 125 8.58 6.24 0.17
C LEU A 125 8.19 7.29 -0.88
N PRO A 126 9.10 7.77 -1.75
CA PRO A 126 8.68 8.68 -2.83
C PRO A 126 7.65 8.06 -3.78
N ALA A 127 7.79 6.77 -4.13
CA ALA A 127 6.84 6.07 -4.97
C ALA A 127 5.48 5.86 -4.27
N LEU A 128 5.49 5.57 -2.96
CA LEU A 128 4.30 5.54 -2.13
C LEU A 128 3.52 6.85 -2.27
N MET A 129 4.21 7.97 -2.18
CA MET A 129 3.58 9.29 -2.28
C MET A 129 3.08 9.59 -3.70
N ARG A 130 3.83 9.26 -4.73
CA ARG A 130 3.37 9.45 -6.12
C ARG A 130 2.12 8.63 -6.40
N THR A 131 2.10 7.38 -5.98
CA THR A 131 0.96 6.48 -6.24
C THR A 131 -0.27 6.84 -5.42
N ILE A 132 -0.13 7.26 -4.16
CA ILE A 132 -1.29 7.71 -3.39
C ILE A 132 -1.86 9.02 -3.95
N ARG A 133 -1.03 9.92 -4.44
CA ARG A 133 -1.50 11.15 -5.09
C ARG A 133 -2.34 10.83 -6.32
N THR A 134 -1.90 9.89 -7.14
CA THR A 134 -2.67 9.41 -8.30
C THR A 134 -4.02 8.85 -7.86
N ALA A 135 -4.02 7.97 -6.85
CA ALA A 135 -5.24 7.38 -6.33
C ALA A 135 -6.21 8.43 -5.78
N LEU A 136 -5.71 9.36 -4.96
CA LEU A 136 -6.54 10.42 -4.38
C LEU A 136 -7.15 11.32 -5.45
N THR A 137 -6.40 11.65 -6.49
CA THR A 137 -6.91 12.43 -7.63
C THR A 137 -8.06 11.71 -8.33
N GLU A 138 -7.94 10.39 -8.54
CA GLU A 138 -9.01 9.57 -9.11
C GLU A 138 -10.22 9.50 -8.18
N PHE A 139 -10.01 9.32 -6.87
CA PHE A 139 -11.08 9.28 -5.87
C PHE A 139 -11.88 10.59 -5.85
N GLU A 140 -11.18 11.72 -5.93
CA GLU A 140 -11.79 13.06 -6.00
C GLU A 140 -12.68 13.22 -7.24
N ALA A 141 -12.35 12.52 -8.33
CA ALA A 141 -13.18 12.45 -9.53
C ALA A 141 -14.28 11.38 -9.48
N GLY A 142 -14.40 10.68 -8.35
CA GLY A 142 -15.41 9.63 -8.16
C GLY A 142 -15.00 8.26 -8.68
N TYR A 143 -13.73 8.06 -9.04
CA TYR A 143 -13.24 6.81 -9.61
C TYR A 143 -12.34 6.07 -8.62
N PHE A 144 -12.80 4.89 -8.18
CA PHE A 144 -12.08 4.00 -7.27
C PHE A 144 -11.59 2.80 -8.07
N ARG A 145 -10.40 2.94 -8.67
CA ARG A 145 -9.80 1.96 -9.59
C ARG A 145 -9.61 0.61 -8.92
N ARG A 146 -10.05 -0.46 -9.63
CA ARG A 146 -9.90 -1.86 -9.17
C ARG A 146 -9.48 -2.72 -10.35
N VAL A 147 -8.23 -3.16 -10.35
CA VAL A 147 -7.67 -4.04 -11.37
C VAL A 147 -7.30 -5.37 -10.71
N PRO A 148 -7.96 -6.48 -11.07
CA PRO A 148 -7.65 -7.79 -10.49
C PRO A 148 -6.19 -8.17 -10.68
N GLN A 149 -5.59 -8.76 -9.64
CA GLN A 149 -4.25 -9.34 -9.76
C GLN A 149 -4.31 -10.63 -10.61
N VAL A 150 -3.24 -10.89 -11.36
CA VAL A 150 -3.07 -12.16 -12.06
C VAL A 150 -2.49 -13.16 -11.06
N HIS A 151 -3.35 -13.88 -10.35
CA HIS A 151 -2.97 -14.72 -9.20
C HIS A 151 -1.98 -15.83 -9.53
N GLU A 152 -2.03 -16.37 -10.74
CA GLU A 152 -1.07 -17.39 -11.23
C GLU A 152 0.37 -16.87 -11.29
N ASN A 153 0.57 -15.55 -11.35
CA ASN A 153 1.90 -14.92 -11.31
C ASN A 153 2.34 -14.58 -9.88
N SER A 154 1.54 -14.94 -8.86
CA SER A 154 1.86 -14.58 -7.49
C SER A 154 3.04 -15.36 -6.94
N THR A 155 3.85 -14.68 -6.12
CA THR A 155 4.87 -15.29 -5.28
C THR A 155 4.64 -14.88 -3.84
N PHE A 156 4.98 -15.74 -2.90
CA PHE A 156 4.78 -15.53 -1.48
C PHE A 156 6.00 -16.01 -0.71
N ASP A 157 6.58 -15.14 0.09
CA ASP A 157 7.75 -15.46 0.90
C ASP A 157 7.38 -15.50 2.38
N PHE A 158 7.82 -16.54 3.10
CA PHE A 158 7.49 -16.73 4.51
C PHE A 158 8.52 -16.05 5.40
N LYS A 159 8.04 -15.25 6.36
CA LYS A 159 8.89 -14.48 7.27
C LYS A 159 9.94 -15.32 8.00
N GLN A 160 9.59 -16.54 8.38
CA GLN A 160 10.50 -17.43 9.13
C GLN A 160 11.73 -17.88 8.35
N PHE A 161 11.76 -17.67 7.04
CA PHE A 161 12.89 -18.04 6.21
C PHE A 161 13.85 -16.85 5.94
N MET A 162 13.57 -15.71 6.54
CA MET A 162 14.43 -14.56 6.50
C MET A 162 15.47 -14.63 7.62
#